data_14c8e14175fc1be9b569441d5fa22fc7
#
_entry.id   14c8e14175fc1be9b569441d5fa22fc7
#
_cell.length_a   1.000
_cell.length_b   1.000
_cell.length_c   1.000
_cell.angle_alpha   90.00
_cell.angle_beta   90.00
_cell.angle_gamma   90.00
#
_symmetry.space_group_name_H-M   'P 1'
#
loop_
_entity.id
_entity.type
_entity.pdbx_description
1 polymer ?
#
loop_
_entity_poly.entity_id
_entity_poly.type
_entity_poly.pdbx_seq_one_letter_code
_entity_poly.pdbx_strand_id
1 'polypeptide(L)'
;MRIIKTKSYEEMSKKAANIIASVVTLKPDCMLGLATGSSPIGTYDELVKKYEAGDLDFSEVTTVNLDEYKGLPKENEQSYYYFMHEYLFDKVNINPEKTYLPDGTNLNSEEEAARYEALVQSLGTVNLQLLGLGRNGHIGFNEPGNHFEDGTHCVDLKESTIEANKRFFESADDVPKQAYSMGIGTIMRSKKILLVVSGEEKAQALKDSIYGPVTPEVPGSILRFHPDVTIIADEAAMSLIK
;
A
#
# COMPACT_ATOMS: atom_id res chain seq x y z
N MET A 1 -2.16 -18.36 3.29
CA MET A 1 -1.59 -17.56 2.18
C MET A 1 -1.90 -18.22 0.85
N ARG A 2 -2.43 -17.47 -0.11
CA ARG A 2 -2.72 -17.90 -1.49
C ARG A 2 -1.83 -17.12 -2.46
N ILE A 3 -1.22 -17.80 -3.44
CA ILE A 3 -0.37 -17.16 -4.45
C ILE A 3 -1.03 -17.34 -5.82
N ILE A 4 -1.17 -16.25 -6.56
CA ILE A 4 -1.73 -16.21 -7.91
C ILE A 4 -0.65 -15.67 -8.84
N LYS A 5 -0.12 -16.53 -9.70
CA LYS A 5 0.81 -16.15 -10.76
C LYS A 5 0.03 -15.58 -11.94
N THR A 6 0.55 -14.49 -12.52
CA THR A 6 0.00 -13.85 -13.71
C THR A 6 1.08 -13.69 -14.77
N LYS A 7 0.69 -13.50 -16.02
CA LYS A 7 1.63 -13.38 -17.14
C LYS A 7 2.26 -11.99 -17.24
N SER A 8 1.54 -10.97 -16.74
CA SER A 8 1.97 -9.58 -16.87
C SER A 8 1.43 -8.70 -15.76
N TYR A 9 1.94 -7.46 -15.68
CA TYR A 9 1.45 -6.40 -14.81
C TYR A 9 -0.05 -6.11 -15.02
N GLU A 10 -0.52 -6.09 -16.26
CA GLU A 10 -1.93 -5.83 -16.60
C GLU A 10 -2.84 -6.95 -16.07
N GLU A 11 -2.42 -8.21 -16.23
CA GLU A 11 -3.19 -9.33 -15.68
C GLU A 11 -3.20 -9.33 -14.15
N MET A 12 -2.07 -9.00 -13.52
CA MET A 12 -1.96 -8.81 -12.07
C MET A 12 -2.94 -7.72 -11.61
N SER A 13 -2.89 -6.56 -12.24
CA SER A 13 -3.74 -5.39 -11.94
C SER A 13 -5.22 -5.72 -12.06
N LYS A 14 -5.62 -6.37 -13.14
CA LYS A 14 -7.01 -6.79 -13.36
C LYS A 14 -7.49 -7.79 -12.31
N LYS A 15 -6.65 -8.77 -11.93
CA LYS A 15 -7.01 -9.73 -10.86
C LYS A 15 -7.12 -9.07 -9.51
N ALA A 16 -6.21 -8.13 -9.19
CA ALA A 16 -6.26 -7.36 -7.95
C ALA A 16 -7.53 -6.50 -7.87
N ALA A 17 -7.85 -5.78 -8.94
CA ALA A 17 -9.08 -4.99 -9.04
C ALA A 17 -10.33 -5.85 -8.87
N ASN A 18 -10.38 -7.05 -9.42
CA ASN A 18 -11.51 -7.97 -9.25
C ASN A 18 -11.70 -8.40 -7.79
N ILE A 19 -10.61 -8.62 -7.05
CA ILE A 19 -10.69 -8.97 -5.62
C ILE A 19 -11.21 -7.76 -4.81
N ILE A 20 -10.68 -6.56 -5.05
CA ILE A 20 -11.14 -5.34 -4.37
C ILE A 20 -12.61 -5.07 -4.71
N ALA A 21 -12.99 -5.13 -5.99
CA ALA A 21 -14.37 -4.96 -6.44
C ALA A 21 -15.33 -5.93 -5.75
N SER A 22 -14.92 -7.19 -5.59
CA SER A 22 -15.73 -8.19 -4.87
C SER A 22 -15.97 -7.80 -3.41
N VAL A 23 -14.96 -7.22 -2.74
CA VAL A 23 -15.12 -6.74 -1.36
C VAL A 23 -16.09 -5.58 -1.30
N VAL A 24 -15.97 -4.60 -2.20
CA VAL A 24 -16.87 -3.43 -2.26
C VAL A 24 -18.30 -3.87 -2.57
N THR A 25 -18.49 -4.77 -3.54
CA THR A 25 -19.83 -5.28 -3.92
C THR A 25 -20.51 -6.03 -2.76
N LEU A 26 -19.76 -6.89 -2.06
CA LEU A 26 -20.30 -7.71 -0.97
C LEU A 26 -20.49 -6.91 0.33
N LYS A 27 -19.75 -5.82 0.51
CA LYS A 27 -19.81 -4.93 1.65
C LYS A 27 -19.60 -3.48 1.19
N PRO A 28 -20.67 -2.79 0.74
CA PRO A 28 -20.58 -1.40 0.21
C PRO A 28 -19.94 -0.41 1.19
N ASP A 29 -20.20 -0.56 2.49
CA ASP A 29 -19.61 0.24 3.57
C ASP A 29 -18.25 -0.31 4.06
N CYS A 30 -17.50 -1.00 3.19
CA CYS A 30 -16.20 -1.55 3.56
C CYS A 30 -15.15 -0.46 3.78
N MET A 31 -14.16 -0.78 4.62
CA MET A 31 -12.95 0.01 4.74
C MET A 31 -11.82 -0.67 3.95
N LEU A 32 -11.23 0.07 3.01
CA LEU A 32 -10.09 -0.35 2.21
C LEU A 32 -8.81 0.33 2.71
N GLY A 33 -7.78 -0.45 2.94
CA GLY A 33 -6.42 0.04 3.10
C GLY A 33 -5.77 0.14 1.72
N LEU A 34 -5.25 1.31 1.37
CA LEU A 34 -4.71 1.60 0.05
C LEU A 34 -3.21 1.87 0.10
N ALA A 35 -2.53 1.58 -0.99
CA ALA A 35 -1.10 1.77 -1.20
C ALA A 35 -0.85 2.71 -2.36
N THR A 36 0.32 3.34 -2.39
CA THR A 36 0.79 4.20 -3.49
C THR A 36 1.97 3.58 -4.23
N GLY A 37 2.56 4.32 -5.13
CA GLY A 37 3.67 3.87 -5.98
C GLY A 37 3.21 3.14 -7.24
N SER A 38 4.17 2.62 -8.01
CA SER A 38 3.88 2.10 -9.36
C SER A 38 3.08 0.79 -9.37
N SER A 39 3.16 -0.02 -8.32
CA SER A 39 2.52 -1.35 -8.31
C SER A 39 0.99 -1.30 -8.36
N PRO A 40 0.28 -0.43 -7.61
CA PRO A 40 -1.18 -0.41 -7.60
C PRO A 40 -1.82 0.40 -8.72
N ILE A 41 -1.10 1.21 -9.51
CA ILE A 41 -1.68 2.12 -10.51
C ILE A 41 -2.64 1.37 -11.44
N GLY A 42 -2.20 0.31 -12.08
CA GLY A 42 -3.05 -0.47 -12.99
C GLY A 42 -4.26 -1.11 -12.28
N THR A 43 -4.15 -1.39 -10.97
CA THR A 43 -5.29 -1.86 -10.17
C THR A 43 -6.33 -0.75 -10.02
N TYR A 44 -5.89 0.49 -9.76
CA TYR A 44 -6.80 1.64 -9.69
C TYR A 44 -7.44 1.95 -11.04
N ASP A 45 -6.68 1.89 -12.14
CA ASP A 45 -7.22 2.06 -13.49
C ASP A 45 -8.33 1.03 -13.80
N GLU A 46 -8.15 -0.22 -13.39
CA GLU A 46 -9.17 -1.27 -13.58
C GLU A 46 -10.39 -1.07 -12.65
N LEU A 47 -10.22 -0.51 -11.46
CA LEU A 47 -11.33 -0.13 -10.58
C LEU A 47 -12.13 1.05 -11.15
N VAL A 48 -11.46 2.07 -11.70
CA VAL A 48 -12.09 3.19 -12.38
C VAL A 48 -12.93 2.70 -13.57
N LYS A 49 -12.38 1.81 -14.43
CA LYS A 49 -13.14 1.22 -15.55
C LYS A 49 -14.40 0.50 -15.08
N LYS A 50 -14.35 -0.21 -13.94
CA LYS A 50 -15.54 -0.87 -13.38
C LYS A 50 -16.57 0.13 -12.87
N TYR A 51 -16.14 1.22 -12.26
CA TYR A 51 -17.02 2.31 -11.86
C TYR A 51 -17.67 2.97 -13.07
N GLU A 52 -16.91 3.31 -14.10
CA GLU A 52 -17.42 3.91 -15.34
C GLU A 52 -18.41 2.99 -16.09
N ALA A 53 -18.20 1.68 -15.99
CA ALA A 53 -19.15 0.69 -16.55
C ALA A 53 -20.42 0.53 -15.72
N GLY A 54 -20.51 1.15 -14.53
CA GLY A 54 -21.63 1.00 -13.62
C GLY A 54 -21.63 -0.29 -12.79
N ASP A 55 -20.51 -1.03 -12.82
CA ASP A 55 -20.36 -2.30 -12.09
C ASP A 55 -19.95 -2.12 -10.63
N LEU A 56 -19.50 -0.90 -10.23
CA LEU A 56 -18.94 -0.63 -8.91
C LEU A 56 -19.34 0.75 -8.39
N ASP A 57 -19.65 0.81 -7.11
CA ASP A 57 -20.07 2.03 -6.40
C ASP A 57 -19.17 2.23 -5.16
N PHE A 58 -18.54 3.41 -5.05
CA PHE A 58 -17.64 3.76 -3.95
C PHE A 58 -18.28 4.74 -2.93
N SER A 59 -19.53 5.13 -3.11
CA SER A 59 -20.17 6.20 -2.30
C SER A 59 -20.15 5.92 -0.79
N GLU A 60 -20.21 4.66 -0.39
CA GLU A 60 -20.18 4.25 1.02
C GLU A 60 -18.80 3.78 1.51
N VAL A 61 -17.83 3.59 0.59
CA VAL A 61 -16.49 3.11 0.91
C VAL A 61 -15.73 4.11 1.77
N THR A 62 -15.04 3.61 2.79
CA THR A 62 -14.04 4.36 3.56
C THR A 62 -12.65 3.88 3.16
N THR A 63 -11.67 4.79 3.05
CA THR A 63 -10.29 4.42 2.75
C THR A 63 -9.31 4.96 3.78
N VAL A 64 -8.26 4.18 4.04
CA VAL A 64 -7.08 4.59 4.82
C VAL A 64 -5.84 4.26 4.02
N ASN A 65 -4.91 5.19 3.87
CA ASN A 65 -3.65 4.94 3.17
C ASN A 65 -2.56 4.51 4.15
N LEU A 66 -1.61 3.72 3.63
CA LEU A 66 -0.49 3.21 4.42
C LEU A 66 0.44 4.31 4.93
N ASP A 67 0.66 5.33 4.12
CA ASP A 67 1.78 6.23 4.30
C ASP A 67 1.58 7.58 3.61
N GLU A 68 2.43 8.54 3.97
CA GLU A 68 2.59 9.84 3.33
C GLU A 68 4.00 10.38 3.62
N TYR A 69 4.59 11.10 2.69
CA TYR A 69 5.84 11.81 2.89
C TYR A 69 5.71 12.93 3.92
N LYS A 70 6.64 12.98 4.88
CA LYS A 70 6.72 14.08 5.83
C LYS A 70 7.38 15.30 5.17
N GLY A 71 6.73 16.45 5.31
CA GLY A 71 7.20 17.73 4.78
C GLY A 71 6.58 18.11 3.43
N LEU A 72 5.77 17.24 2.80
CA LEU A 72 5.06 17.59 1.57
C LEU A 72 3.63 18.09 1.86
N PRO A 73 3.23 19.23 1.29
CA PRO A 73 1.83 19.66 1.29
C PRO A 73 1.00 18.80 0.33
N LYS A 74 -0.30 18.72 0.57
CA LYS A 74 -1.25 17.92 -0.22
C LYS A 74 -1.27 18.27 -1.70
N GLU A 75 -1.00 19.53 -2.02
CA GLU A 75 -0.99 20.09 -3.38
C GLU A 75 0.29 19.74 -4.15
N ASN A 76 1.29 19.21 -3.47
CA ASN A 76 2.51 18.76 -4.14
C ASN A 76 2.20 17.51 -4.97
N GLU A 77 2.53 17.52 -6.25
CA GLU A 77 2.30 16.40 -7.18
C GLU A 77 2.97 15.08 -6.76
N GLN A 78 3.95 15.16 -5.85
CA GLN A 78 4.63 13.97 -5.32
C GLN A 78 4.07 13.51 -3.97
N SER A 79 3.10 14.22 -3.38
CA SER A 79 2.40 13.74 -2.19
C SER A 79 1.55 12.51 -2.52
N TYR A 80 1.38 11.62 -1.56
CA TYR A 80 0.49 10.47 -1.73
C TYR A 80 -0.98 10.86 -1.71
N TYR A 81 -1.30 11.99 -1.08
CA TYR A 81 -2.61 12.62 -1.22
C TYR A 81 -2.91 12.94 -2.70
N TYR A 82 -2.00 13.67 -3.38
CA TYR A 82 -2.16 14.00 -4.79
C TYR A 82 -2.24 12.74 -5.66
N PHE A 83 -1.35 11.78 -5.42
CA PHE A 83 -1.36 10.48 -6.10
C PHE A 83 -2.73 9.79 -6.03
N MET A 84 -3.33 9.73 -4.84
CA MET A 84 -4.61 9.05 -4.68
C MET A 84 -5.75 9.78 -5.39
N HIS A 85 -5.74 11.11 -5.43
CA HIS A 85 -6.68 11.91 -6.20
C HIS A 85 -6.49 11.68 -7.70
N GLU A 86 -5.24 11.71 -8.19
CA GLU A 86 -4.93 11.51 -9.61
C GLU A 86 -5.33 10.12 -10.10
N TYR A 87 -5.09 9.06 -9.32
CA TYR A 87 -5.27 7.70 -9.81
C TYR A 87 -6.60 7.05 -9.42
N LEU A 88 -7.30 7.55 -8.40
CA LEU A 88 -8.54 6.93 -7.95
C LEU A 88 -9.61 7.93 -7.48
N PHE A 89 -9.35 8.79 -6.49
CA PHE A 89 -10.42 9.46 -5.75
C PHE A 89 -11.23 10.42 -6.63
N ASP A 90 -10.60 11.17 -7.52
CA ASP A 90 -11.29 12.11 -8.42
C ASP A 90 -11.95 11.42 -9.62
N LYS A 91 -11.75 10.12 -9.78
CA LYS A 91 -12.27 9.34 -10.93
C LYS A 91 -13.44 8.44 -10.57
N VAL A 92 -13.82 8.38 -9.28
CA VAL A 92 -14.94 7.57 -8.78
C VAL A 92 -15.82 8.40 -7.84
N ASN A 93 -16.96 7.87 -7.45
CA ASN A 93 -17.91 8.58 -6.57
C ASN A 93 -17.62 8.40 -5.07
N ILE A 94 -16.37 8.26 -4.68
CA ILE A 94 -16.03 8.16 -3.25
C ILE A 94 -16.30 9.49 -2.53
N ASN A 95 -16.83 9.43 -1.29
CA ASN A 95 -16.96 10.63 -0.46
C ASN A 95 -15.58 11.07 0.03
N PRO A 96 -15.08 12.30 -0.32
CA PRO A 96 -13.78 12.78 0.13
C PRO A 96 -13.61 12.82 1.66
N GLU A 97 -14.71 12.99 2.41
CA GLU A 97 -14.68 12.97 3.88
C GLU A 97 -14.44 11.58 4.47
N LYS A 98 -14.51 10.52 3.64
CA LYS A 98 -14.22 9.13 4.01
C LYS A 98 -12.87 8.65 3.52
N THR A 99 -12.00 9.55 3.03
CA THR A 99 -10.64 9.23 2.57
C THR A 99 -9.59 9.77 3.55
N TYR A 100 -8.76 8.90 4.10
CA TYR A 100 -7.85 9.27 5.17
C TYR A 100 -6.40 8.91 4.81
N LEU A 101 -5.52 9.91 4.97
CA LEU A 101 -4.07 9.77 4.85
C LEU A 101 -3.38 10.41 6.06
N PRO A 102 -2.13 10.04 6.37
CA PRO A 102 -1.31 10.81 7.29
C PRO A 102 -1.15 12.26 6.80
N ASP A 103 -1.01 13.19 7.73
CA ASP A 103 -0.77 14.60 7.39
C ASP A 103 0.74 14.85 7.23
N GLY A 104 1.21 14.90 5.98
CA GLY A 104 2.60 15.19 5.68
C GLY A 104 3.08 16.58 6.14
N THR A 105 2.17 17.52 6.36
CA THR A 105 2.51 18.90 6.82
C THR A 105 2.73 19.00 8.32
N ASN A 106 2.25 18.04 9.10
CA ASN A 106 2.55 17.97 10.52
C ASN A 106 4.00 17.50 10.73
N LEU A 107 4.87 18.39 11.17
CA LEU A 107 6.29 18.08 11.38
C LEU A 107 6.58 17.46 12.75
N ASN A 108 5.59 17.40 13.66
CA ASN A 108 5.71 16.70 14.93
C ASN A 108 5.42 15.20 14.71
N SER A 109 6.49 14.42 14.63
CA SER A 109 6.41 13.00 14.28
C SER A 109 5.57 12.16 15.26
N GLU A 110 5.70 12.43 16.56
CA GLU A 110 4.98 11.68 17.59
C GLU A 110 3.48 12.01 17.58
N GLU A 111 3.16 13.29 17.42
CA GLU A 111 1.77 13.76 17.36
C GLU A 111 1.04 13.20 16.16
N GLU A 112 1.63 13.27 14.96
CA GLU A 112 0.99 12.78 13.75
C GLU A 112 0.87 11.26 13.75
N ALA A 113 1.90 10.54 14.16
CA ALA A 113 1.84 9.09 14.27
C ALA A 113 0.73 8.64 15.22
N ALA A 114 0.63 9.26 16.41
CA ALA A 114 -0.41 8.96 17.39
C ALA A 114 -1.81 9.34 16.87
N ARG A 115 -1.95 10.51 16.21
CA ARG A 115 -3.21 10.98 15.63
C ARG A 115 -3.73 10.01 14.57
N TYR A 116 -2.86 9.62 13.63
CA TYR A 116 -3.27 8.75 12.53
C TYR A 116 -3.56 7.33 13.00
N GLU A 117 -2.75 6.78 13.91
CA GLU A 117 -3.03 5.47 14.51
C GLU A 117 -4.37 5.47 15.25
N ALA A 118 -4.65 6.48 16.08
CA ALA A 118 -5.92 6.60 16.80
C ALA A 118 -7.11 6.75 15.83
N LEU A 119 -6.93 7.51 14.74
CA LEU A 119 -7.94 7.66 13.69
C LEU A 119 -8.26 6.30 13.06
N VAL A 120 -7.25 5.57 12.57
CA VAL A 120 -7.44 4.25 11.94
C VAL A 120 -8.12 3.28 12.88
N GLN A 121 -7.72 3.25 14.15
CA GLN A 121 -8.36 2.39 15.16
C GLN A 121 -9.82 2.78 15.42
N SER A 122 -10.14 4.08 15.44
CA SER A 122 -11.49 4.57 15.67
C SER A 122 -12.46 4.22 14.53
N LEU A 123 -11.97 4.11 13.31
CA LEU A 123 -12.74 3.72 12.13
C LEU A 123 -13.08 2.22 12.12
N GLY A 124 -12.36 1.42 12.89
CA GLY A 124 -12.59 -0.02 13.02
C GLY A 124 -11.57 -0.87 12.26
N THR A 125 -12.01 -1.99 11.69
CA THR A 125 -11.09 -2.95 11.06
C THR A 125 -11.10 -2.83 9.54
N VAL A 126 -9.94 -2.64 8.94
CA VAL A 126 -9.73 -2.66 7.48
C VAL A 126 -10.22 -3.99 6.91
N ASN A 127 -11.16 -3.94 5.96
CA ASN A 127 -11.72 -5.14 5.34
C ASN A 127 -10.74 -5.81 4.37
N LEU A 128 -10.00 -5.00 3.62
CA LEU A 128 -8.92 -5.45 2.75
C LEU A 128 -7.83 -4.39 2.70
N GLN A 129 -6.59 -4.80 3.02
CA GLN A 129 -5.39 -3.97 2.89
C GLN A 129 -4.65 -4.33 1.61
N LEU A 130 -4.59 -3.38 0.67
CA LEU A 130 -3.73 -3.48 -0.50
C LEU A 130 -2.30 -3.12 -0.12
N LEU A 131 -1.34 -3.92 -0.56
CA LEU A 131 0.09 -3.72 -0.35
C LEU A 131 0.87 -3.86 -1.66
N GLY A 132 1.91 -3.05 -1.81
CA GLY A 132 3.04 -3.35 -2.69
C GLY A 132 4.19 -3.99 -1.90
N LEU A 133 5.21 -4.47 -2.60
CA LEU A 133 6.46 -4.97 -2.02
C LEU A 133 7.63 -4.12 -2.52
N GLY A 134 8.43 -3.61 -1.60
CA GLY A 134 9.67 -2.93 -1.93
C GLY A 134 10.76 -3.90 -2.41
N ARG A 135 11.78 -3.39 -3.10
CA ARG A 135 12.93 -4.20 -3.57
C ARG A 135 13.72 -4.83 -2.43
N ASN A 136 13.70 -4.22 -1.25
CA ASN A 136 14.34 -4.71 -0.03
C ASN A 136 13.38 -5.48 0.90
N GLY A 137 12.14 -5.75 0.44
CA GLY A 137 11.14 -6.51 1.19
C GLY A 137 10.28 -5.67 2.13
N HIS A 138 10.35 -4.34 2.10
CA HIS A 138 9.45 -3.49 2.90
C HIS A 138 8.01 -3.56 2.42
N ILE A 139 7.07 -3.33 3.33
CA ILE A 139 5.63 -3.11 3.07
C ILE A 139 5.20 -1.82 3.78
N GLY A 140 4.45 -0.92 3.06
CA GLY A 140 4.39 0.48 3.45
C GLY A 140 5.80 1.04 3.45
N PHE A 141 6.15 1.94 4.37
CA PHE A 141 7.53 2.31 4.64
C PHE A 141 8.12 1.60 5.88
N ASN A 142 7.65 0.37 6.18
CA ASN A 142 8.32 -0.46 7.18
C ASN A 142 9.60 -1.04 6.59
N GLU A 143 10.69 -0.29 6.75
CA GLU A 143 12.01 -0.61 6.20
C GLU A 143 12.68 -1.77 6.96
N PRO A 144 13.61 -2.52 6.32
CA PRO A 144 14.43 -3.53 6.99
C PRO A 144 15.08 -3.01 8.28
N GLY A 145 14.85 -3.69 9.38
CA GLY A 145 15.27 -3.27 10.71
C GLY A 145 15.51 -4.44 11.67
N ASN A 146 15.49 -4.18 12.96
CA ASN A 146 15.72 -5.16 14.02
C ASN A 146 14.44 -5.52 14.81
N HIS A 147 13.32 -4.88 14.51
CA HIS A 147 12.01 -5.18 15.09
C HIS A 147 10.89 -4.84 14.08
N PHE A 148 9.71 -5.32 14.34
CA PHE A 148 8.50 -4.94 13.62
C PHE A 148 7.81 -3.82 14.38
N GLU A 149 7.57 -2.69 13.73
CA GLU A 149 6.81 -1.59 14.29
C GLU A 149 5.34 -1.99 14.45
N ASP A 150 4.74 -1.71 15.61
CA ASP A 150 3.34 -2.06 15.87
C ASP A 150 2.39 -1.03 15.25
N GLY A 151 2.44 0.21 15.69
CA GLY A 151 1.55 1.28 15.24
C GLY A 151 2.16 2.20 14.18
N THR A 152 1.38 3.18 13.78
CA THR A 152 1.85 4.24 12.88
C THR A 152 3.06 4.95 13.48
N HIS A 153 4.07 5.20 12.66
CA HIS A 153 5.34 5.79 13.09
C HIS A 153 5.92 6.70 11.99
N CYS A 154 6.86 7.54 12.37
CA CYS A 154 7.70 8.28 11.43
C CYS A 154 8.97 7.47 11.17
N VAL A 155 9.30 7.27 9.91
CA VAL A 155 10.45 6.48 9.48
C VAL A 155 11.45 7.33 8.72
N ASP A 156 12.75 7.12 8.96
CA ASP A 156 13.82 7.59 8.09
C ASP A 156 13.95 6.65 6.89
N LEU A 157 13.76 7.19 5.68
CA LEU A 157 13.82 6.39 4.46
C LEU A 157 15.25 5.91 4.19
N LYS A 158 15.39 4.65 3.84
CA LYS A 158 16.69 4.08 3.44
C LYS A 158 17.16 4.72 2.13
N GLU A 159 18.47 4.84 1.96
CA GLU A 159 19.06 5.38 0.73
C GLU A 159 18.60 4.64 -0.53
N SER A 160 18.44 3.32 -0.45
CA SER A 160 17.87 2.50 -1.53
C SER A 160 16.42 2.86 -1.88
N THR A 161 15.62 3.30 -0.90
CA THR A 161 14.24 3.74 -1.11
C THR A 161 14.21 5.14 -1.70
N ILE A 162 15.06 6.05 -1.22
CA ILE A 162 15.23 7.39 -1.80
C ILE A 162 15.65 7.27 -3.27
N GLU A 163 16.66 6.46 -3.57
CA GLU A 163 17.15 6.22 -4.94
C GLU A 163 16.06 5.60 -5.85
N ALA A 164 15.26 4.68 -5.32
CA ALA A 164 14.16 4.08 -6.08
C ALA A 164 13.04 5.09 -6.38
N ASN A 165 12.83 6.07 -5.49
CA ASN A 165 11.76 7.06 -5.61
C ASN A 165 12.20 8.34 -6.34
N LYS A 166 13.51 8.60 -6.51
CA LYS A 166 14.02 9.80 -7.21
C LYS A 166 13.45 9.99 -8.62
N ARG A 167 13.01 8.90 -9.27
CA ARG A 167 12.37 8.94 -10.60
C ARG A 167 11.06 9.74 -10.64
N PHE A 168 10.48 10.02 -9.49
CA PHE A 168 9.26 10.81 -9.34
C PHE A 168 9.54 12.28 -8.99
N PHE A 169 10.81 12.65 -8.73
CA PHE A 169 11.24 13.99 -8.31
C PHE A 169 12.22 14.57 -9.33
N GLU A 170 12.41 15.88 -9.29
CA GLU A 170 13.38 16.56 -10.18
C GLU A 170 14.83 16.15 -9.87
N SER A 171 15.13 15.96 -8.58
CA SER A 171 16.43 15.47 -8.12
C SER A 171 16.29 14.53 -6.92
N ALA A 172 17.37 13.80 -6.59
CA ALA A 172 17.39 12.94 -5.41
C ALA A 172 17.31 13.75 -4.09
N ASP A 173 17.77 15.02 -4.11
CA ASP A 173 17.75 15.90 -2.94
C ASP A 173 16.33 16.40 -2.62
N ASP A 174 15.42 16.36 -3.60
CA ASP A 174 14.02 16.75 -3.44
C ASP A 174 13.16 15.63 -2.86
N VAL A 175 13.67 14.39 -2.83
CA VAL A 175 12.98 13.27 -2.20
C VAL A 175 12.95 13.47 -0.69
N PRO A 176 11.77 13.47 -0.04
CA PRO A 176 11.70 13.56 1.41
C PRO A 176 12.49 12.45 2.08
N LYS A 177 13.17 12.78 3.17
CA LYS A 177 14.00 11.82 3.91
C LYS A 177 13.21 11.04 4.96
N GLN A 178 12.00 11.51 5.28
CA GLN A 178 11.11 10.92 6.27
C GLN A 178 9.71 10.72 5.71
N ALA A 179 9.01 9.74 6.23
CA ALA A 179 7.61 9.47 5.93
C ALA A 179 6.86 9.01 7.19
N TYR A 180 5.55 9.19 7.21
CA TYR A 180 4.65 8.54 8.14
C TYR A 180 4.17 7.22 7.52
N SER A 181 4.21 6.15 8.28
CA SER A 181 3.79 4.83 7.80
C SER A 181 2.99 4.09 8.86
N MET A 182 1.93 3.42 8.43
CA MET A 182 1.29 2.38 9.27
C MET A 182 2.32 1.34 9.66
N GLY A 183 2.36 0.98 10.94
CA GLY A 183 3.20 -0.11 11.43
C GLY A 183 2.68 -1.48 10.99
N ILE A 184 3.56 -2.46 11.11
CA ILE A 184 3.27 -3.87 10.80
C ILE A 184 2.07 -4.38 11.60
N GLY A 185 1.97 -4.03 12.89
CA GLY A 185 0.84 -4.46 13.72
C GLY A 185 -0.49 -3.93 13.21
N THR A 186 -0.55 -2.64 12.79
CA THR A 186 -1.75 -2.05 12.19
C THR A 186 -2.13 -2.75 10.90
N ILE A 187 -1.16 -3.01 10.00
CA ILE A 187 -1.37 -3.75 8.75
C ILE A 187 -1.92 -5.16 9.06
N MET A 188 -1.32 -5.86 10.00
CA MET A 188 -1.67 -7.25 10.36
C MET A 188 -3.04 -7.39 11.05
N ARG A 189 -3.64 -6.31 11.55
CA ARG A 189 -5.01 -6.28 12.07
C ARG A 189 -6.09 -6.25 11.00
N SER A 190 -5.74 -6.08 9.73
CA SER A 190 -6.68 -6.12 8.60
C SER A 190 -7.33 -7.50 8.48
N LYS A 191 -8.57 -7.57 7.96
CA LYS A 191 -9.24 -8.88 7.75
C LYS A 191 -8.62 -9.68 6.63
N LYS A 192 -8.22 -8.99 5.55
CA LYS A 192 -7.59 -9.57 4.36
C LYS A 192 -6.43 -8.69 3.93
N ILE A 193 -5.40 -9.33 3.41
CA ILE A 193 -4.25 -8.66 2.80
C ILE A 193 -4.16 -9.09 1.34
N LEU A 194 -4.04 -8.11 0.46
CA LEU A 194 -3.79 -8.28 -0.97
C LEU A 194 -2.43 -7.66 -1.31
N LEU A 195 -1.43 -8.50 -1.54
CA LEU A 195 -0.10 -8.06 -1.95
C LEU A 195 0.03 -8.18 -3.47
N VAL A 196 0.36 -7.07 -4.14
CA VAL A 196 0.63 -7.03 -5.58
C VAL A 196 2.11 -6.81 -5.83
N VAL A 197 2.71 -7.67 -6.67
CA VAL A 197 4.16 -7.63 -6.95
C VAL A 197 4.41 -7.80 -8.44
N SER A 198 5.11 -6.86 -9.05
CA SER A 198 5.47 -6.90 -10.47
C SER A 198 6.92 -6.48 -10.67
N GLY A 199 7.60 -7.15 -11.60
CA GLY A 199 8.97 -6.85 -12.01
C GLY A 199 10.02 -7.76 -11.38
N GLU A 200 11.06 -8.07 -12.19
CA GLU A 200 12.15 -8.98 -11.81
C GLU A 200 12.97 -8.44 -10.62
N GLU A 201 13.08 -7.12 -10.50
CA GLU A 201 13.80 -6.45 -9.40
C GLU A 201 13.20 -6.72 -8.02
N LYS A 202 11.98 -7.28 -7.96
CA LYS A 202 11.30 -7.68 -6.72
C LYS A 202 11.33 -9.18 -6.45
N ALA A 203 11.88 -9.98 -7.39
CA ALA A 203 11.83 -11.44 -7.30
C ALA A 203 12.52 -11.99 -6.05
N GLN A 204 13.67 -11.41 -5.66
CA GLN A 204 14.36 -11.85 -4.45
C GLN A 204 13.57 -11.49 -3.19
N ALA A 205 13.08 -10.25 -3.08
CA ALA A 205 12.28 -9.80 -1.96
C ALA A 205 10.99 -10.64 -1.79
N LEU A 206 10.34 -10.97 -2.90
CA LEU A 206 9.16 -11.84 -2.89
C LEU A 206 9.50 -13.25 -2.42
N LYS A 207 10.59 -13.83 -2.93
CA LYS A 207 11.07 -15.15 -2.51
C LYS A 207 11.38 -15.20 -1.02
N ASP A 208 12.09 -14.19 -0.51
CA ASP A 208 12.48 -14.12 0.91
C ASP A 208 11.25 -13.90 1.79
N SER A 209 10.27 -13.11 1.36
CA SER A 209 9.01 -12.91 2.07
C SER A 209 8.17 -14.20 2.18
N ILE A 210 8.20 -15.07 1.16
CA ILE A 210 7.39 -16.29 1.13
C ILE A 210 8.11 -17.48 1.78
N TYR A 211 9.40 -17.65 1.51
CA TYR A 211 10.14 -18.87 1.87
C TYR A 211 11.29 -18.64 2.84
N GLY A 212 11.76 -17.40 3.02
CA GLY A 212 12.80 -17.05 3.97
C GLY A 212 12.34 -17.15 5.43
N PRO A 213 13.21 -16.90 6.42
CA PRO A 213 12.80 -16.75 7.79
C PRO A 213 11.86 -15.55 7.96
N VAL A 214 10.95 -15.60 8.93
CA VAL A 214 10.18 -14.40 9.31
C VAL A 214 11.09 -13.53 10.16
N THR A 215 11.43 -12.36 9.64
CA THR A 215 12.41 -11.46 10.27
C THR A 215 12.10 -10.00 9.91
N PRO A 216 12.36 -9.04 10.82
CA PRO A 216 12.26 -7.62 10.49
C PRO A 216 13.23 -7.14 9.40
N GLU A 217 14.29 -7.91 9.10
CA GLU A 217 15.20 -7.64 7.97
C GLU A 217 14.51 -7.83 6.61
N VAL A 218 13.38 -8.56 6.58
CA VAL A 218 12.50 -8.72 5.42
C VAL A 218 11.06 -8.49 5.90
N PRO A 219 10.60 -7.24 6.04
CA PRO A 219 9.31 -6.93 6.69
C PRO A 219 8.11 -7.66 6.07
N GLY A 220 8.10 -7.84 4.74
CA GLY A 220 7.06 -8.61 4.05
C GLY A 220 6.95 -10.07 4.49
N SER A 221 7.99 -10.62 5.12
CA SER A 221 7.98 -12.00 5.62
C SER A 221 6.93 -12.25 6.72
N ILE A 222 6.56 -11.21 7.48
CA ILE A 222 5.55 -11.29 8.54
C ILE A 222 4.16 -11.70 8.02
N LEU A 223 3.88 -11.41 6.75
CA LEU A 223 2.60 -11.74 6.10
C LEU A 223 2.28 -13.24 6.17
N ARG A 224 3.26 -14.08 6.36
CA ARG A 224 3.07 -15.53 6.55
C ARG A 224 2.27 -15.89 7.79
N PHE A 225 2.24 -15.03 8.79
CA PHE A 225 1.45 -15.21 10.02
C PHE A 225 0.04 -14.63 9.92
N HIS A 226 -0.27 -13.89 8.87
CA HIS A 226 -1.62 -13.39 8.69
C HIS A 226 -2.55 -14.50 8.15
N PRO A 227 -3.77 -14.65 8.69
CA PRO A 227 -4.68 -15.75 8.34
C PRO A 227 -5.18 -15.71 6.89
N ASP A 228 -5.34 -14.53 6.29
CA ASP A 228 -5.93 -14.35 4.96
C ASP A 228 -5.09 -13.40 4.07
N VAL A 229 -4.06 -13.96 3.43
CA VAL A 229 -3.18 -13.25 2.49
C VAL A 229 -3.35 -13.83 1.10
N THR A 230 -3.61 -12.95 0.14
CA THR A 230 -3.51 -13.25 -1.29
C THR A 230 -2.36 -12.44 -1.89
N ILE A 231 -1.42 -13.12 -2.51
CA ILE A 231 -0.32 -12.52 -3.29
C ILE A 231 -0.67 -12.70 -4.77
N ILE A 232 -0.65 -11.61 -5.53
CA ILE A 232 -0.74 -11.64 -6.99
C ILE A 232 0.58 -11.12 -7.52
N ALA A 233 1.30 -11.95 -8.26
CA ALA A 233 2.60 -11.58 -8.80
C ALA A 233 2.73 -12.00 -10.27
N ASP A 234 3.40 -11.15 -11.06
CA ASP A 234 3.68 -11.50 -12.45
C ASP A 234 4.83 -12.52 -12.58
N GLU A 235 5.02 -13.04 -13.79
CA GLU A 235 6.08 -14.02 -14.06
C GLU A 235 7.47 -13.49 -13.75
N ALA A 236 7.72 -12.21 -13.98
CA ALA A 236 9.00 -11.57 -13.72
C ALA A 236 9.30 -11.52 -12.20
N ALA A 237 8.34 -11.08 -11.38
CA ALA A 237 8.47 -11.10 -9.93
C ALA A 237 8.58 -12.53 -9.36
N MET A 238 8.02 -13.52 -10.05
CA MET A 238 8.08 -14.93 -9.64
C MET A 238 9.25 -15.71 -10.23
N SER A 239 10.18 -15.08 -10.93
CA SER A 239 11.30 -15.75 -11.63
C SER A 239 12.18 -16.63 -10.73
N LEU A 240 12.26 -16.32 -9.45
CA LEU A 240 13.04 -17.09 -8.45
C LEU A 240 12.17 -18.08 -7.62
N ILE A 241 10.88 -18.21 -7.95
CA ILE A 241 9.93 -19.08 -7.25
C ILE A 241 9.48 -20.17 -8.22
N LYS A 242 9.70 -21.43 -7.85
CA LYS A 242 9.33 -22.61 -8.65
C LYS A 242 7.97 -23.16 -8.25
#